data_7a3917162baf68aec617102ccbfb5f93
#
_entry.id   7a3917162baf68aec617102ccbfb5f93
#
_cell.length_a   1.000
_cell.length_b   1.000
_cell.length_c   1.000
_cell.angle_alpha   90.00
_cell.angle_beta   90.00
_cell.angle_gamma   90.00
#
_symmetry.space_group_name_H-M   'P 1'
#
loop_
_entity.id
_entity.type
_entity.pdbx_description
1 polymer ?
#
loop_
_entity_poly.entity_id
_entity_poly.type
_entity_poly.pdbx_seq_one_letter_code
_entity_poly.pdbx_strand_id
1 'polypeptide(L)'
;ISQTLAHCHISPVLTAHPTEVQRKSILDAERDIARLLAQRDEVRARALPKDALAPRELVANEAHLRARVLQLWQTRLLRFTKLTVEDEVENALSYYEATFLREIPRLYAGLERELGQHPVASCLRMGQWIGGDRDGNPNVGAHTLEYALKRQCEVALRHYLTEVHYLGGELSLSSVLVDVTPEMAALADRKSTRLNSSH
;
A
#
# COMPACT_ATOMS: atom_id res chain seq x y z
N ILE A 1 -6.14 -28.26 6.87
CA ILE A 1 -5.96 -26.94 6.19
C ILE A 1 -4.73 -26.23 6.77
N SER A 2 -4.60 -26.02 8.09
CA SER A 2 -3.45 -25.32 8.69
C SER A 2 -2.11 -25.99 8.38
N GLN A 3 -2.02 -27.32 8.42
CA GLN A 3 -0.82 -28.06 8.01
C GLN A 3 -0.52 -27.90 6.52
N THR A 4 -1.54 -27.87 5.67
CA THR A 4 -1.37 -27.66 4.22
C THR A 4 -0.84 -26.26 3.94
N LEU A 5 -1.39 -25.23 4.60
CA LEU A 5 -0.93 -23.85 4.48
C LEU A 5 0.51 -23.66 5.00
N ALA A 6 0.91 -24.36 6.05
CA ALA A 6 2.27 -24.31 6.58
C ALA A 6 3.35 -24.80 5.59
N HIS A 7 2.95 -25.66 4.64
CA HIS A 7 3.83 -26.17 3.57
C HIS A 7 3.55 -25.55 2.20
N CYS A 8 2.58 -24.64 2.13
CA CYS A 8 2.20 -23.99 0.88
C CYS A 8 3.16 -22.84 0.57
N HIS A 9 3.49 -22.70 -0.71
CA HIS A 9 4.25 -21.56 -1.21
C HIS A 9 3.59 -21.07 -2.49
N ILE A 10 2.98 -19.91 -2.42
CA ILE A 10 2.34 -19.24 -3.54
C ILE A 10 3.17 -17.98 -3.86
N SER A 11 3.77 -17.95 -5.04
CA SER A 11 4.61 -16.84 -5.45
C SER A 11 4.11 -16.21 -6.75
N PRO A 12 3.15 -15.29 -6.69
CA PRO A 12 2.82 -14.45 -7.84
C PRO A 12 4.03 -13.59 -8.20
N VAL A 13 4.37 -13.54 -9.48
CA VAL A 13 5.54 -12.80 -9.96
C VAL A 13 5.08 -11.66 -10.86
N LEU A 14 5.45 -10.43 -10.51
CA LEU A 14 5.24 -9.28 -11.38
C LEU A 14 6.28 -9.28 -12.49
N THR A 15 5.79 -9.15 -13.71
CA THR A 15 6.62 -9.05 -14.91
C THR A 15 6.31 -7.76 -15.66
N ALA A 16 7.31 -7.17 -16.31
CA ALA A 16 7.09 -6.07 -17.23
C ALA A 16 6.54 -6.62 -18.55
N HIS A 17 5.35 -6.16 -18.93
CA HIS A 17 4.82 -6.43 -20.28
C HIS A 17 5.04 -5.20 -21.15
N PRO A 18 5.63 -5.33 -22.34
CA PRO A 18 5.94 -4.19 -23.22
C PRO A 18 4.70 -3.40 -23.67
N THR A 19 3.51 -3.95 -23.47
CA THR A 19 2.23 -3.31 -23.82
C THR A 19 1.65 -2.41 -22.73
N GLU A 20 2.14 -2.48 -21.49
CA GLU A 20 1.63 -1.66 -20.38
C GLU A 20 2.42 -0.36 -20.21
N VAL A 21 2.51 0.42 -21.28
CA VAL A 21 3.17 1.73 -21.26
C VAL A 21 2.18 2.81 -20.84
N GLN A 22 1.44 2.59 -19.76
CA GLN A 22 0.59 3.63 -19.21
C GLN A 22 1.43 4.70 -18.49
N ARG A 23 1.06 5.96 -18.70
CA ARG A 23 1.68 7.04 -17.94
C ARG A 23 1.25 6.97 -16.48
N LYS A 24 2.18 7.24 -15.55
CA LYS A 24 1.85 7.34 -14.13
C LYS A 24 0.65 8.28 -13.88
N SER A 25 0.56 9.39 -14.62
CA SER A 25 -0.57 10.33 -14.54
C SER A 25 -1.92 9.71 -14.92
N ILE A 26 -1.95 8.71 -15.80
CA ILE A 26 -3.17 7.96 -16.16
C ILE A 26 -3.55 7.04 -15.01
N LEU A 27 -2.60 6.24 -14.52
CA LEU A 27 -2.81 5.34 -13.37
C LEU A 27 -3.28 6.10 -12.13
N ASP A 28 -2.69 7.26 -11.86
CA ASP A 28 -3.07 8.10 -10.73
C ASP A 28 -4.50 8.67 -10.91
N ALA A 29 -4.87 9.08 -12.13
CA ALA A 29 -6.21 9.55 -12.43
C ALA A 29 -7.26 8.42 -12.32
N GLU A 30 -6.96 7.22 -12.80
CA GLU A 30 -7.82 6.04 -12.66
C GLU A 30 -8.04 5.66 -11.19
N ARG A 31 -6.97 5.66 -10.38
CA ARG A 31 -7.06 5.41 -8.93
C ARG A 31 -7.88 6.47 -8.22
N ASP A 32 -7.70 7.75 -8.56
CA ASP A 32 -8.50 8.84 -7.99
C ASP A 32 -9.97 8.69 -8.35
N ILE A 33 -10.28 8.32 -9.60
CA ILE A 33 -11.66 8.05 -10.05
C ILE A 33 -12.27 6.90 -9.23
N ALA A 34 -11.55 5.78 -9.09
CA ALA A 34 -12.02 4.63 -8.32
C ALA A 34 -12.29 5.02 -6.85
N ARG A 35 -11.38 5.78 -6.23
CA ARG A 35 -11.55 6.30 -4.85
C ARG A 35 -12.76 7.22 -4.72
N LEU A 36 -12.96 8.13 -5.67
CA LEU A 36 -14.09 9.05 -5.66
C LEU A 36 -15.42 8.33 -5.86
N LEU A 37 -15.46 7.26 -6.67
CA LEU A 37 -16.64 6.41 -6.81
C LEU A 37 -16.98 5.69 -5.51
N ALA A 38 -15.98 5.08 -4.84
CA ALA A 38 -16.18 4.44 -3.54
C ALA A 38 -16.68 5.44 -2.49
N GLN A 39 -16.06 6.60 -2.38
CA GLN A 39 -16.49 7.67 -1.48
C GLN A 39 -17.93 8.12 -1.76
N ARG A 40 -18.32 8.24 -3.02
CA ARG A 40 -19.70 8.57 -3.41
C ARG A 40 -20.69 7.54 -2.90
N ASP A 41 -20.35 6.26 -3.01
CA ASP A 41 -21.21 5.17 -2.59
C ASP A 41 -21.31 5.11 -1.05
N GLU A 42 -20.23 5.40 -0.33
CA GLU A 42 -20.24 5.56 1.14
C GLU A 42 -21.15 6.71 1.58
N VAL A 43 -21.03 7.89 0.94
CA VAL A 43 -21.88 9.04 1.25
C VAL A 43 -23.36 8.69 0.99
N ARG A 44 -23.67 8.01 -0.11
CA ARG A 44 -25.04 7.56 -0.42
C ARG A 44 -25.56 6.55 0.60
N ALA A 45 -24.73 5.61 1.03
CA ALA A 45 -25.13 4.57 1.99
C ALA A 45 -25.44 5.14 3.39
N ARG A 46 -24.71 6.20 3.81
CA ARG A 46 -24.92 6.85 5.13
C ARG A 46 -25.95 7.98 5.11
N ALA A 47 -26.35 8.45 3.92
CA ALA A 47 -27.28 9.57 3.81
C ALA A 47 -28.65 9.21 4.37
N LEU A 48 -29.02 9.86 5.47
CA LEU A 48 -30.36 9.79 6.05
C LEU A 48 -31.26 10.85 5.41
N PRO A 49 -32.58 10.69 5.45
CA PRO A 49 -33.55 11.65 4.84
C PRO A 49 -33.37 13.09 5.30
N LYS A 50 -32.73 13.33 6.46
CA LYS A 50 -32.51 14.66 7.06
C LYS A 50 -31.03 15.10 7.04
N ASP A 51 -30.16 14.34 6.39
CA ASP A 51 -28.73 14.70 6.31
C ASP A 51 -28.52 15.87 5.33
N ALA A 52 -28.37 17.08 5.87
CA ALA A 52 -28.13 18.28 5.09
C ALA A 52 -26.72 18.36 4.47
N LEU A 53 -25.77 17.54 4.93
CA LEU A 53 -24.38 17.54 4.46
C LEU A 53 -24.18 16.61 3.25
N ALA A 54 -24.86 15.46 3.21
CA ALA A 54 -24.71 14.49 2.15
C ALA A 54 -24.91 15.07 0.73
N PRO A 55 -25.93 15.93 0.45
CA PRO A 55 -26.07 16.54 -0.86
C PRO A 55 -24.88 17.42 -1.26
N ARG A 56 -24.30 18.16 -0.30
CA ARG A 56 -23.12 19.01 -0.55
C ARG A 56 -21.88 18.18 -0.84
N GLU A 57 -21.67 17.10 -0.09
CA GLU A 57 -20.58 16.16 -0.30
C GLU A 57 -20.69 15.49 -1.67
N LEU A 58 -21.91 15.07 -2.07
CA LEU A 58 -22.14 14.48 -3.38
C LEU A 58 -21.86 15.45 -4.53
N VAL A 59 -22.25 16.71 -4.40
CA VAL A 59 -21.98 17.74 -5.42
C VAL A 59 -20.46 17.99 -5.53
N ALA A 60 -19.75 18.09 -4.40
CA ALA A 60 -18.30 18.26 -4.40
C ALA A 60 -17.59 17.03 -4.99
N ASN A 61 -18.02 15.82 -4.62
CA ASN A 61 -17.48 14.57 -5.17
C ASN A 61 -17.69 14.49 -6.69
N GLU A 62 -18.89 14.81 -7.18
CA GLU A 62 -19.17 14.82 -8.60
C GLU A 62 -18.31 15.83 -9.37
N ALA A 63 -18.09 17.02 -8.83
CA ALA A 63 -17.22 18.02 -9.44
C ALA A 63 -15.78 17.50 -9.56
N HIS A 64 -15.25 16.87 -8.50
CA HIS A 64 -13.93 16.25 -8.53
C HIS A 64 -13.86 15.07 -9.51
N LEU A 65 -14.89 14.22 -9.54
CA LEU A 65 -14.97 13.09 -10.47
C LEU A 65 -14.95 13.56 -11.93
N ARG A 66 -15.76 14.57 -12.25
CA ARG A 66 -15.77 15.19 -13.59
C ARG A 66 -14.41 15.76 -13.97
N ALA A 67 -13.74 16.45 -13.04
CA ALA A 67 -12.41 17.00 -13.27
C ALA A 67 -11.37 15.91 -13.58
N ARG A 68 -11.39 14.78 -12.83
CA ARG A 68 -10.49 13.65 -13.06
C ARG A 68 -10.78 12.93 -14.37
N VAL A 69 -12.05 12.71 -14.72
CA VAL A 69 -12.45 12.12 -15.99
C VAL A 69 -12.01 13.02 -17.16
N LEU A 70 -12.21 14.34 -17.04
CA LEU A 70 -11.79 15.28 -18.08
C LEU A 70 -10.27 15.29 -18.22
N GLN A 71 -9.53 15.29 -17.12
CA GLN A 71 -8.07 15.18 -17.13
C GLN A 71 -7.61 13.90 -17.83
N LEU A 72 -8.22 12.76 -17.51
CA LEU A 72 -7.92 11.47 -18.14
C LEU A 72 -8.21 11.52 -19.65
N TRP A 73 -9.37 12.02 -20.02
CA TRP A 73 -9.76 12.19 -21.43
C TRP A 73 -8.81 13.06 -22.23
N GLN A 74 -8.28 14.13 -21.63
CA GLN A 74 -7.33 15.05 -22.26
C GLN A 74 -5.87 14.58 -22.13
N THR A 75 -5.60 13.51 -21.39
CA THR A 75 -4.25 12.97 -21.22
C THR A 75 -3.93 12.07 -22.42
N ARG A 76 -2.81 12.35 -23.06
CA ARG A 76 -2.36 11.53 -24.18
C ARG A 76 -1.93 10.15 -23.71
N LEU A 77 -2.54 9.10 -24.23
CA LEU A 77 -2.29 7.71 -23.87
C LEU A 77 -0.86 7.26 -24.20
N LEU A 78 -0.38 7.60 -25.42
CA LEU A 78 0.92 7.15 -25.89
C LEU A 78 2.04 8.07 -25.39
N ARG A 79 3.10 7.49 -24.88
CA ARG A 79 4.38 8.18 -24.61
C ARG A 79 5.17 8.29 -25.90
N PHE A 80 5.88 9.41 -26.09
CA PHE A 80 6.88 9.54 -27.15
C PHE A 80 8.24 8.97 -26.76
N THR A 81 8.52 8.91 -25.46
CA THR A 81 9.77 8.40 -24.91
C THR A 81 9.61 6.94 -24.53
N LYS A 82 10.58 6.12 -24.90
CA LYS A 82 10.68 4.74 -24.44
C LYS A 82 10.80 4.74 -22.91
N LEU A 83 10.09 3.83 -22.25
CA LEU A 83 10.25 3.60 -20.80
C LEU A 83 11.65 3.13 -20.51
N THR A 84 12.21 3.61 -19.42
CA THR A 84 13.42 3.04 -18.81
C THR A 84 13.03 1.89 -17.89
N VAL A 85 14.00 1.04 -17.56
CA VAL A 85 13.77 -0.05 -16.61
C VAL A 85 13.45 0.51 -15.20
N GLU A 86 14.01 1.66 -14.86
CA GLU A 86 13.69 2.38 -13.62
C GLU A 86 12.21 2.82 -13.59
N ASP A 87 11.66 3.31 -14.70
CA ASP A 87 10.23 3.64 -14.81
C ASP A 87 9.35 2.40 -14.58
N GLU A 88 9.78 1.24 -15.10
CA GLU A 88 9.07 -0.03 -14.90
C GLU A 88 9.13 -0.49 -13.44
N VAL A 89 10.29 -0.33 -12.77
CA VAL A 89 10.44 -0.60 -11.34
C VAL A 89 9.48 0.27 -10.52
N GLU A 90 9.45 1.58 -10.77
CA GLU A 90 8.57 2.51 -10.05
C GLU A 90 7.09 2.18 -10.29
N ASN A 91 6.71 1.81 -11.50
CA ASN A 91 5.36 1.36 -11.81
C ASN A 91 4.97 0.13 -10.99
N ALA A 92 5.83 -0.90 -10.96
CA ALA A 92 5.58 -2.10 -10.19
C ALA A 92 5.44 -1.80 -8.69
N LEU A 93 6.34 -0.98 -8.14
CA LEU A 93 6.31 -0.58 -6.73
C LEU A 93 5.04 0.19 -6.37
N SER A 94 4.49 0.94 -7.32
CA SER A 94 3.23 1.65 -7.10
C SER A 94 2.05 0.72 -6.79
N TYR A 95 2.05 -0.53 -7.28
CA TYR A 95 1.05 -1.54 -6.93
C TYR A 95 1.25 -2.07 -5.51
N TYR A 96 2.51 -2.19 -5.06
CA TYR A 96 2.79 -2.55 -3.67
C TYR A 96 2.27 -1.48 -2.71
N GLU A 97 2.57 -0.21 -2.96
CA GLU A 97 2.11 0.91 -2.14
C GLU A 97 0.57 1.04 -2.13
N ALA A 98 -0.06 0.93 -3.30
CA ALA A 98 -1.49 1.14 -3.43
C ALA A 98 -2.32 -0.04 -2.92
N THR A 99 -1.81 -1.28 -3.00
CA THR A 99 -2.62 -2.48 -2.81
C THR A 99 -1.94 -3.53 -1.94
N PHE A 100 -0.81 -4.12 -2.37
CA PHE A 100 -0.32 -5.37 -1.78
C PHE A 100 0.09 -5.23 -0.32
N LEU A 101 0.78 -4.17 0.07
CA LEU A 101 1.23 -3.96 1.44
C LEU A 101 0.06 -3.86 2.43
N ARG A 102 -1.09 -3.39 1.99
CA ARG A 102 -2.29 -3.28 2.80
C ARG A 102 -3.19 -4.52 2.72
N GLU A 103 -3.39 -5.08 1.53
CA GLU A 103 -4.39 -6.13 1.32
C GLU A 103 -3.87 -7.53 1.66
N ILE A 104 -2.56 -7.79 1.55
CA ILE A 104 -2.00 -9.10 1.94
C ILE A 104 -2.19 -9.37 3.44
N PRO A 105 -1.88 -8.45 4.38
CA PRO A 105 -2.20 -8.65 5.80
C PRO A 105 -3.68 -8.87 6.07
N ARG A 106 -4.56 -8.15 5.36
CA ARG A 106 -6.02 -8.32 5.47
C ARG A 106 -6.49 -9.70 5.01
N LEU A 107 -5.88 -10.21 3.93
CA LEU A 107 -6.13 -11.57 3.46
C LEU A 107 -5.79 -12.59 4.55
N TYR A 108 -4.62 -12.48 5.19
CA TYR A 108 -4.23 -13.37 6.29
C TYR A 108 -5.17 -13.25 7.48
N ALA A 109 -5.52 -12.04 7.90
CA ALA A 109 -6.50 -11.82 8.98
C ALA A 109 -7.88 -12.40 8.64
N GLY A 110 -8.28 -12.39 7.36
CA GLY A 110 -9.49 -13.07 6.89
C GLY A 110 -9.38 -14.59 7.03
N LEU A 111 -8.29 -15.16 6.54
CA LEU A 111 -8.04 -16.60 6.63
C LEU A 111 -7.98 -17.09 8.09
N GLU A 112 -7.34 -16.36 8.98
CA GLU A 112 -7.26 -16.68 10.41
C GLU A 112 -8.65 -16.71 11.06
N ARG A 113 -9.51 -15.77 10.74
CA ARG A 113 -10.91 -15.75 11.21
C ARG A 113 -11.70 -16.97 10.73
N GLU A 114 -11.60 -17.31 9.46
CA GLU A 114 -12.28 -18.48 8.86
C GLU A 114 -11.76 -19.81 9.43
N LEU A 115 -10.50 -19.88 9.84
CA LEU A 115 -9.87 -21.05 10.44
C LEU A 115 -9.98 -21.11 11.96
N GLY A 116 -10.87 -20.34 12.57
CA GLY A 116 -11.10 -20.34 14.02
C GLY A 116 -10.01 -19.65 14.82
N GLN A 117 -9.45 -18.57 14.28
CA GLN A 117 -8.39 -17.75 14.88
C GLN A 117 -7.05 -18.49 15.12
N HIS A 118 -6.77 -19.51 14.32
CA HIS A 118 -5.46 -20.14 14.29
C HIS A 118 -4.49 -19.33 13.42
N PRO A 119 -3.25 -19.10 13.89
CA PRO A 119 -2.24 -18.42 13.10
C PRO A 119 -2.01 -19.11 11.73
N VAL A 120 -2.02 -18.34 10.68
CA VAL A 120 -1.75 -18.84 9.32
C VAL A 120 -0.28 -18.57 8.97
N ALA A 121 0.44 -19.63 8.63
CA ALA A 121 1.82 -19.50 8.17
C ALA A 121 1.90 -18.66 6.88
N SER A 122 2.95 -17.86 6.75
CA SER A 122 3.19 -17.04 5.56
C SER A 122 3.44 -17.91 4.33
N CYS A 123 2.40 -18.13 3.53
CA CYS A 123 2.44 -18.94 2.31
C CYS A 123 2.55 -18.10 1.01
N LEU A 124 2.13 -16.82 1.07
CA LEU A 124 2.17 -15.92 -0.07
C LEU A 124 3.47 -15.11 -0.06
N ARG A 125 4.26 -15.24 -1.13
CA ARG A 125 5.52 -14.52 -1.30
C ARG A 125 5.56 -13.89 -2.68
N MET A 126 5.33 -12.58 -2.73
CA MET A 126 5.40 -11.83 -3.99
C MET A 126 6.81 -11.88 -4.57
N GLY A 127 6.89 -12.21 -5.86
CA GLY A 127 8.11 -12.12 -6.66
C GLY A 127 8.05 -10.95 -7.64
N GLN A 128 9.21 -10.54 -8.12
CA GLN A 128 9.32 -9.48 -9.12
C GLN A 128 10.53 -9.74 -10.03
N TRP A 129 10.30 -9.72 -11.33
CA TRP A 129 11.36 -9.86 -12.33
C TRP A 129 11.89 -8.51 -12.82
N ILE A 130 11.11 -7.44 -12.64
CA ILE A 130 11.44 -6.11 -13.14
C ILE A 130 12.71 -5.60 -12.47
N GLY A 131 13.69 -5.22 -13.28
CA GLY A 131 15.01 -4.79 -12.81
C GLY A 131 16.01 -5.92 -12.55
N GLY A 132 15.59 -7.19 -12.58
CA GLY A 132 16.44 -8.36 -12.35
C GLY A 132 16.57 -9.28 -13.56
N ASP A 133 15.50 -9.40 -14.35
CA ASP A 133 15.49 -10.24 -15.56
C ASP A 133 16.16 -9.50 -16.73
N ARG A 134 17.16 -10.12 -17.30
CA ARG A 134 17.89 -9.54 -18.43
C ARG A 134 17.25 -9.83 -19.76
N ASP A 135 16.78 -11.05 -19.98
CA ASP A 135 16.16 -11.57 -21.21
C ASP A 135 16.71 -10.91 -22.50
N GLY A 136 18.05 -10.80 -22.58
CA GLY A 136 18.73 -10.12 -23.68
C GLY A 136 18.68 -8.58 -23.67
N ASN A 137 18.04 -7.96 -22.68
CA ASN A 137 17.98 -6.49 -22.56
C ASN A 137 19.33 -5.92 -22.05
N PRO A 138 20.09 -5.16 -22.88
CA PRO A 138 21.38 -4.60 -22.47
C PRO A 138 21.24 -3.53 -21.38
N ASN A 139 20.04 -2.98 -21.14
CA ASN A 139 19.79 -1.96 -20.12
C ASN A 139 19.58 -2.56 -18.72
N VAL A 140 19.51 -3.89 -18.59
CA VAL A 140 19.39 -4.58 -17.30
C VAL A 140 20.77 -5.05 -16.87
N GLY A 141 21.37 -4.35 -15.95
CA GLY A 141 22.69 -4.63 -15.40
C GLY A 141 22.72 -4.62 -13.88
N ALA A 142 23.93 -4.69 -13.31
CA ALA A 142 24.12 -4.65 -11.85
C ALA A 142 23.53 -3.38 -11.22
N HIS A 143 23.72 -2.23 -11.86
CA HIS A 143 23.18 -0.95 -11.40
C HIS A 143 21.64 -0.96 -11.34
N THR A 144 20.99 -1.51 -12.36
CA THR A 144 19.54 -1.62 -12.42
C THR A 144 18.99 -2.52 -11.31
N LEU A 145 19.67 -3.64 -11.05
CA LEU A 145 19.31 -4.53 -9.95
C LEU A 145 19.52 -3.85 -8.59
N GLU A 146 20.64 -3.16 -8.40
CA GLU A 146 20.89 -2.39 -7.17
C GLU A 146 19.80 -1.33 -6.95
N TYR A 147 19.44 -0.58 -7.99
CA TYR A 147 18.35 0.38 -7.95
C TYR A 147 17.04 -0.27 -7.53
N ALA A 148 16.65 -1.37 -8.21
CA ALA A 148 15.41 -2.07 -7.93
C ALA A 148 15.34 -2.55 -6.47
N LEU A 149 16.41 -3.16 -5.94
CA LEU A 149 16.48 -3.63 -4.56
C LEU A 149 16.40 -2.48 -3.55
N LYS A 150 17.12 -1.39 -3.79
CA LYS A 150 17.05 -0.19 -2.93
C LYS A 150 15.64 0.38 -2.87
N ARG A 151 14.99 0.52 -4.03
CA ARG A 151 13.63 1.06 -4.10
C ARG A 151 12.61 0.13 -3.43
N GLN A 152 12.73 -1.19 -3.60
CA GLN A 152 11.88 -2.17 -2.91
C GLN A 152 12.01 -2.06 -1.39
N CYS A 153 13.26 -2.00 -0.88
CA CYS A 153 13.51 -1.82 0.53
C CYS A 153 12.95 -0.49 1.05
N GLU A 154 13.13 0.60 0.31
CA GLU A 154 12.63 1.92 0.72
C GLU A 154 11.10 1.94 0.81
N VAL A 155 10.39 1.38 -0.16
CA VAL A 155 8.92 1.29 -0.15
C VAL A 155 8.43 0.48 1.04
N ALA A 156 9.03 -0.70 1.28
CA ALA A 156 8.66 -1.56 2.39
C ALA A 156 8.93 -0.89 3.75
N LEU A 157 10.11 -0.31 3.94
CA LEU A 157 10.48 0.35 5.19
C LEU A 157 9.64 1.60 5.47
N ARG A 158 9.32 2.37 4.43
CA ARG A 158 8.43 3.54 4.56
C ARG A 158 7.02 3.12 5.00
N HIS A 159 6.50 2.03 4.43
CA HIS A 159 5.24 1.47 4.87
C HIS A 159 5.29 1.06 6.34
N TYR A 160 6.30 0.29 6.76
CA TYR A 160 6.44 -0.12 8.17
C TYR A 160 6.60 1.06 9.12
N LEU A 161 7.34 2.09 8.74
CA LEU A 161 7.45 3.31 9.55
C LEU A 161 6.11 4.00 9.74
N THR A 162 5.30 4.04 8.68
CA THR A 162 3.94 4.60 8.74
C THR A 162 3.04 3.78 9.66
N GLU A 163 3.03 2.46 9.53
CA GLU A 163 2.23 1.56 10.37
C GLU A 163 2.65 1.63 11.85
N VAL A 164 3.97 1.67 12.13
CA VAL A 164 4.48 1.83 13.50
C VAL A 164 4.11 3.20 14.08
N HIS A 165 4.10 4.25 13.25
CA HIS A 165 3.66 5.57 13.69
C HIS A 165 2.18 5.58 14.07
N TYR A 166 1.31 4.99 13.26
CA TYR A 166 -0.12 4.83 13.57
C TYR A 166 -0.32 4.00 14.84
N LEU A 167 0.34 2.86 14.94
CA LEU A 167 0.30 2.01 16.15
C LEU A 167 0.74 2.79 17.39
N GLY A 168 1.80 3.59 17.29
CA GLY A 168 2.25 4.47 18.37
C GLY A 168 1.21 5.49 18.80
N GLY A 169 0.44 6.03 17.83
CA GLY A 169 -0.69 6.90 18.12
C GLY A 169 -1.84 6.20 18.83
N GLU A 170 -2.22 5.00 18.36
CA GLU A 170 -3.27 4.18 18.98
C GLU A 170 -2.91 3.71 20.40
N LEU A 171 -1.63 3.38 20.63
CA LEU A 171 -1.12 2.93 21.93
C LEU A 171 -0.74 4.09 22.88
N SER A 172 -0.97 5.34 22.47
CA SER A 172 -0.76 6.52 23.31
C SER A 172 -1.86 6.64 24.37
N LEU A 173 -1.89 5.67 25.29
CA LEU A 173 -2.88 5.56 26.35
C LEU A 173 -2.31 6.06 27.68
N SER A 174 -3.20 6.55 28.54
CA SER A 174 -2.82 7.00 29.88
C SER A 174 -2.72 5.80 30.85
N SER A 175 -1.59 5.64 31.51
CA SER A 175 -1.41 4.64 32.58
C SER A 175 -2.32 4.85 33.80
N VAL A 176 -3.00 6.00 33.87
CA VAL A 176 -4.03 6.26 34.91
C VAL A 176 -5.37 5.62 34.52
N LEU A 177 -5.61 5.41 33.22
CA LEU A 177 -6.89 4.95 32.69
C LEU A 177 -6.87 3.48 32.25
N VAL A 178 -5.69 2.93 32.02
CA VAL A 178 -5.50 1.55 31.56
C VAL A 178 -4.39 0.85 32.37
N ASP A 179 -4.59 -0.43 32.63
CA ASP A 179 -3.55 -1.24 33.24
C ASP A 179 -2.42 -1.52 32.25
N VAL A 180 -1.19 -1.28 32.70
CA VAL A 180 0.02 -1.48 31.89
C VAL A 180 0.82 -2.62 32.50
N THR A 181 1.32 -3.55 31.70
CA THR A 181 2.17 -4.63 32.21
C THR A 181 3.49 -4.07 32.74
N PRO A 182 4.10 -4.75 33.76
CA PRO A 182 5.39 -4.32 34.33
C PRO A 182 6.50 -4.20 33.26
N GLU A 183 6.50 -5.08 32.26
CA GLU A 183 7.47 -5.09 31.18
C GLU A 183 7.32 -3.83 30.29
N MET A 184 6.08 -3.42 30.03
CA MET A 184 5.80 -2.22 29.22
C MET A 184 6.18 -0.96 30.00
N ALA A 185 5.87 -0.90 31.29
CA ALA A 185 6.28 0.19 32.19
C ALA A 185 7.82 0.33 32.21
N ALA A 186 8.53 -0.77 32.40
CA ALA A 186 10.00 -0.79 32.40
C ALA A 186 10.60 -0.39 31.01
N LEU A 187 9.91 -0.68 29.92
CA LEU A 187 10.33 -0.25 28.57
C LEU A 187 10.16 1.27 28.38
N ALA A 188 9.07 1.84 28.86
CA ALA A 188 8.79 3.25 28.83
C ALA A 188 9.83 4.06 29.64
N ASP A 189 10.17 3.60 30.85
CA ASP A 189 11.17 4.21 31.72
C ASP A 189 12.57 4.23 31.09
N ARG A 190 12.97 3.15 30.43
CA ARG A 190 14.27 3.08 29.70
C ARG A 190 14.34 4.10 28.56
N LYS A 191 13.22 4.36 27.87
CA LYS A 191 13.18 5.35 26.79
C LYS A 191 13.26 6.77 27.33
N SER A 192 12.56 7.06 28.43
CA SER A 192 12.60 8.35 29.14
C SER A 192 14.01 8.70 29.60
N THR A 193 14.74 7.74 30.19
CA THR A 193 16.12 7.92 30.67
C THR A 193 17.08 8.22 29.51
N ARG A 194 16.93 7.59 28.35
CA ARG A 194 17.78 7.87 27.17
C ARG A 194 17.55 9.24 26.56
N LEU A 195 16.33 9.75 26.57
CA LEU A 195 16.00 11.10 26.06
C LEU A 195 16.58 12.19 26.96
N ASN A 196 16.58 11.97 28.28
CA ASN A 196 17.14 12.91 29.26
C ASN A 196 18.67 12.91 29.34
N SER A 197 19.34 11.88 28.82
CA SER A 197 20.83 11.78 28.78
C SER A 197 21.45 12.37 27.50
N SER A 198 20.65 12.90 26.60
CA SER A 198 21.09 13.47 25.31
C SER A 198 21.02 15.01 25.27
N HIS A 199 20.90 15.67 26.42
CA HIS A 199 20.97 17.15 26.60
C HIS A 199 22.17 17.57 27.39
#